data_1e621135e481ab483f3290ecf21dec9f
#
_entry.id   1e621135e481ab483f3290ecf21dec9f
#
_cell.length_a   1.000
_cell.length_b   1.000
_cell.length_c   1.000
_cell.angle_alpha   90.00
_cell.angle_beta   90.00
_cell.angle_gamma   90.00
#
_symmetry.space_group_name_H-M   'P 1'
#
loop_
_entity.id
_entity.type
_entity.pdbx_description
1 polymer ?
#
loop_
_entity_poly.entity_id
_entity_poly.type
_entity_poly.pdbx_seq_one_letter_code
_entity_poly.pdbx_strand_id
1 'polypeptide(L)'
;VYDAYRPQSAVDHFVRWAEDLEDTAMQPCFYPEEEKSRLFAHGYIAARSGHSRGSTVDLTLLDEASGKELDMGGTFDYFGAPSHTDYDGLTPEQRANRALLRDAMLRHGFRGIKTEWWHFTLQEEPFPDTYFDFPVRAPD
;
A
#
# COMPACT_ATOMS: atom_id res chain seq x y z
N VAL A 1 10.98 1.52 3.12
CA VAL A 1 9.92 0.50 3.09
C VAL A 1 8.93 0.84 4.19
N TYR A 2 7.64 0.89 3.82
CA TYR A 2 6.54 1.14 4.76
C TYR A 2 6.01 -0.18 5.32
N ASP A 3 5.72 -1.16 4.44
CA ASP A 3 5.24 -2.48 4.81
C ASP A 3 5.82 -3.56 3.87
N ALA A 4 5.97 -4.78 4.38
CA ALA A 4 6.43 -5.92 3.61
C ALA A 4 5.58 -7.16 3.94
N TYR A 5 6.11 -8.12 4.71
CA TYR A 5 5.31 -9.24 5.18
C TYR A 5 4.32 -8.79 6.28
N ARG A 6 3.06 -9.11 6.08
CA ARG A 6 1.98 -8.86 7.04
C ARG A 6 1.28 -10.19 7.36
N PRO A 7 1.28 -10.68 8.61
CA PRO A 7 0.59 -11.91 8.97
C PRO A 7 -0.90 -11.87 8.59
N GLN A 8 -1.48 -13.01 8.21
CA GLN A 8 -2.92 -13.08 7.88
C GLN A 8 -3.78 -12.62 9.06
N SER A 9 -3.39 -12.92 10.30
CA SER A 9 -4.09 -12.45 11.52
C SER A 9 -4.15 -10.91 11.62
N ALA A 10 -3.13 -10.20 11.13
CA ALA A 10 -3.15 -8.73 11.04
C ALA A 10 -4.13 -8.24 9.96
N VAL A 11 -4.21 -8.93 8.82
CA VAL A 11 -5.21 -8.65 7.79
C VAL A 11 -6.62 -8.88 8.34
N ASP A 12 -6.84 -9.99 9.06
CA ASP A 12 -8.13 -10.28 9.69
C ASP A 12 -8.53 -9.23 10.73
N HIS A 13 -7.54 -8.64 11.44
CA HIS A 13 -7.79 -7.51 12.33
C HIS A 13 -8.25 -6.27 11.55
N PHE A 14 -7.62 -6.00 10.41
CA PHE A 14 -7.98 -4.88 9.54
C PHE A 14 -9.40 -5.04 8.97
N VAL A 15 -9.79 -6.28 8.63
CA VAL A 15 -11.17 -6.61 8.21
C VAL A 15 -12.16 -6.28 9.33
N ARG A 16 -11.92 -6.76 10.55
CA ARG A 16 -12.80 -6.47 11.70
C ARG A 16 -12.90 -4.96 11.98
N TRP A 17 -11.78 -4.24 11.88
CA TRP A 17 -11.80 -2.78 12.00
C TRP A 17 -12.67 -2.14 10.93
N ALA A 18 -12.58 -2.58 9.67
CA ALA A 18 -13.37 -2.02 8.56
C ALA A 18 -14.87 -2.32 8.69
N GLU A 19 -15.24 -3.41 9.36
CA GLU A 19 -16.62 -3.78 9.66
C GLU A 19 -17.21 -3.00 10.84
N ASP A 20 -16.37 -2.48 11.74
CA ASP A 20 -16.77 -1.59 12.82
C ASP A 20 -16.98 -0.16 12.31
N LEU A 21 -18.20 0.14 11.87
CA LEU A 21 -18.56 1.43 11.28
C LEU A 21 -18.54 2.59 12.27
N GLU A 22 -18.53 2.32 13.57
CA GLU A 22 -18.49 3.36 14.60
C GLU A 22 -17.06 3.87 14.85
N ASP A 23 -16.03 3.04 14.59
CA ASP A 23 -14.63 3.46 14.68
C ASP A 23 -14.20 4.27 13.44
N THR A 24 -14.43 5.58 13.50
CA THR A 24 -14.05 6.53 12.44
C THR A 24 -12.90 7.48 12.84
N ALA A 25 -12.20 7.17 13.94
CA ALA A 25 -11.18 8.05 14.51
C ALA A 25 -10.09 8.48 13.49
N MET A 26 -9.72 7.59 12.58
CA MET A 26 -8.68 7.82 11.58
C MET A 26 -9.23 8.35 10.24
N GLN A 27 -10.53 8.46 10.07
CA GLN A 27 -11.15 8.92 8.82
C GLN A 27 -10.62 10.28 8.35
N PRO A 28 -10.51 11.32 9.20
CA PRO A 28 -10.02 12.62 8.75
C PRO A 28 -8.60 12.61 8.17
N CYS A 29 -7.79 11.63 8.57
CA CYS A 29 -6.40 11.52 8.16
C CYS A 29 -6.18 10.63 6.94
N PHE A 30 -6.90 9.49 6.88
CA PHE A 30 -6.59 8.45 5.91
C PHE A 30 -7.65 8.22 4.84
N TYR A 31 -8.93 8.55 5.12
CA TYR A 31 -10.02 8.33 4.17
C TYR A 31 -11.14 9.38 4.31
N PRO A 32 -10.79 10.69 4.26
CA PRO A 32 -11.76 11.77 4.55
C PRO A 32 -12.91 11.85 3.54
N GLU A 33 -12.69 11.37 2.32
CA GLU A 33 -13.67 11.39 1.22
C GLU A 33 -14.38 10.05 1.03
N GLU A 34 -13.98 9.02 1.80
CA GLU A 34 -14.53 7.67 1.70
C GLU A 34 -15.42 7.34 2.90
N GLU A 35 -16.54 6.68 2.61
CA GLU A 35 -17.34 6.07 3.67
C GLU A 35 -16.72 4.73 4.06
N LYS A 36 -16.53 4.49 5.36
CA LYS A 36 -15.92 3.24 5.86
C LYS A 36 -16.62 1.98 5.34
N SER A 37 -17.93 2.01 5.20
CA SER A 37 -18.77 0.93 4.64
C SER A 37 -18.41 0.57 3.18
N ARG A 38 -17.68 1.45 2.46
CA ARG A 38 -17.34 1.27 1.04
C ARG A 38 -15.89 0.82 0.82
N LEU A 39 -15.06 0.76 1.87
CA LEU A 39 -13.62 0.46 1.75
C LEU A 39 -13.34 -0.89 1.07
N PHE A 40 -14.16 -1.92 1.32
CA PHE A 40 -14.08 -3.21 0.61
C PHE A 40 -14.50 -3.09 -0.86
N ALA A 41 -15.61 -2.43 -1.13
CA ALA A 41 -16.14 -2.29 -2.48
C ALA A 41 -15.21 -1.48 -3.39
N HIS A 42 -14.50 -0.52 -2.83
CA HIS A 42 -13.53 0.32 -3.54
C HIS A 42 -12.13 -0.29 -3.60
N GLY A 43 -11.91 -1.46 -2.98
CA GLY A 43 -10.66 -2.22 -3.07
C GLY A 43 -9.54 -1.73 -2.15
N TYR A 44 -9.83 -0.87 -1.17
CA TYR A 44 -8.83 -0.43 -0.19
C TYR A 44 -8.57 -1.47 0.90
N ILE A 45 -9.56 -2.28 1.22
CA ILE A 45 -9.45 -3.38 2.19
C ILE A 45 -9.81 -4.69 1.50
N ALA A 46 -9.01 -5.72 1.75
CA ALA A 46 -9.24 -7.07 1.24
C ALA A 46 -9.06 -8.09 2.37
N ALA A 47 -9.87 -9.17 2.35
CA ALA A 47 -9.77 -10.25 3.33
C ALA A 47 -8.50 -11.11 3.15
N ARG A 48 -7.82 -10.96 2.02
CA ARG A 48 -6.54 -11.62 1.71
C ARG A 48 -5.61 -10.64 1.05
N SER A 49 -4.35 -10.61 1.50
CA SER A 49 -3.37 -9.62 1.06
C SER A 49 -2.15 -10.29 0.42
N GLY A 50 -1.59 -9.65 -0.62
CA GLY A 50 -0.30 -10.00 -1.19
C GLY A 50 0.84 -9.95 -0.16
N HIS A 51 0.74 -9.08 0.82
CA HIS A 51 1.69 -8.98 1.94
C HIS A 51 1.76 -10.27 2.76
N SER A 52 0.60 -10.96 2.98
CA SER A 52 0.58 -12.24 3.70
C SER A 52 1.19 -13.39 2.89
N ARG A 53 1.34 -13.24 1.57
CA ARG A 53 2.06 -14.20 0.72
C ARG A 53 3.59 -13.97 0.71
N GLY A 54 4.08 -12.89 1.34
CA GLY A 54 5.50 -12.54 1.38
C GLY A 54 6.05 -12.03 0.03
N SER A 55 5.17 -11.64 -0.89
CA SER A 55 5.54 -11.24 -2.25
C SER A 55 5.25 -9.76 -2.55
N THR A 56 4.75 -9.02 -1.57
CA THR A 56 4.33 -7.62 -1.73
C THR A 56 5.12 -6.71 -0.81
N VAL A 57 5.43 -5.52 -1.30
CA VAL A 57 6.11 -4.47 -0.56
C VAL A 57 5.47 -3.12 -0.86
N ASP A 58 5.29 -2.32 0.17
CA ASP A 58 4.92 -0.91 0.10
C ASP A 58 6.16 -0.06 0.39
N LEU A 59 6.49 0.86 -0.51
CA LEU A 59 7.73 1.63 -0.39
C LEU A 59 7.64 2.99 -1.08
N THR A 60 8.62 3.84 -0.74
CA THR A 60 8.87 5.13 -1.38
C THR A 60 10.35 5.27 -1.75
N LEU A 61 10.71 6.42 -2.30
CA LEU A 61 12.09 6.81 -2.57
C LEU A 61 12.55 7.87 -1.58
N LEU A 62 13.80 7.78 -1.18
CA LEU A 62 14.47 8.80 -0.36
C LEU A 62 15.49 9.54 -1.22
N ASP A 63 15.59 10.85 -1.01
CA ASP A 63 16.73 11.62 -1.48
C ASP A 63 17.96 11.27 -0.63
N GLU A 64 19.00 10.77 -1.26
CA GLU A 64 20.20 10.25 -0.58
C GLU A 64 20.94 11.34 0.23
N ALA A 65 20.93 12.58 -0.26
CA ALA A 65 21.65 13.67 0.37
C ALA A 65 20.95 14.20 1.62
N SER A 66 19.63 14.28 1.59
CA SER A 66 18.82 14.83 2.69
C SER A 66 18.21 13.76 3.59
N GLY A 67 18.13 12.51 3.13
CA GLY A 67 17.42 11.41 3.81
C GLY A 67 15.90 11.59 3.85
N LYS A 68 15.35 12.54 3.12
CA LYS A 68 13.91 12.82 3.08
C LYS A 68 13.23 12.04 1.98
N GLU A 69 11.98 11.68 2.21
CA GLU A 69 11.13 11.10 1.16
C GLU A 69 10.93 12.08 0.01
N LEU A 70 10.95 11.55 -1.22
CA LEU A 70 10.54 12.31 -2.38
C LEU A 70 9.02 12.56 -2.31
N ASP A 71 8.61 13.76 -2.74
CA ASP A 71 7.19 14.10 -2.78
C ASP A 71 6.46 13.27 -3.85
N MET A 72 5.62 12.36 -3.40
CA MET A 72 4.79 11.50 -4.25
C MET A 72 3.39 12.06 -4.50
N GLY A 73 3.04 13.23 -3.92
CA GLY A 73 1.74 13.86 -4.09
C GLY A 73 0.60 13.19 -3.32
N GLY A 74 0.92 12.38 -2.33
CA GLY A 74 -0.02 11.71 -1.43
C GLY A 74 0.72 10.89 -0.38
N THR A 75 0.15 10.79 0.81
CA THR A 75 0.72 10.03 1.91
C THR A 75 0.45 8.54 1.76
N PHE A 76 1.31 7.72 2.36
CA PHE A 76 1.11 6.28 2.49
C PHE A 76 -0.23 5.98 3.19
N ASP A 77 -0.93 4.93 2.75
CA ASP A 77 -2.23 4.47 3.26
C ASP A 77 -3.38 5.52 3.19
N TYR A 78 -3.27 6.52 2.33
CA TYR A 78 -4.39 7.41 2.06
C TYR A 78 -5.36 6.75 1.08
N PHE A 79 -6.59 6.47 1.50
CA PHE A 79 -7.64 5.88 0.66
C PHE A 79 -8.40 6.98 -0.08
N GLY A 80 -8.09 7.15 -1.35
CA GLY A 80 -8.69 8.18 -2.19
C GLY A 80 -7.93 8.39 -3.49
N ALA A 81 -8.52 9.20 -4.38
CA ALA A 81 -7.99 9.44 -5.72
C ALA A 81 -6.51 9.88 -5.76
N PRO A 82 -5.99 10.71 -4.83
CA PRO A 82 -4.57 11.07 -4.81
C PRO A 82 -3.60 9.89 -4.74
N SER A 83 -4.03 8.73 -4.23
CA SER A 83 -3.20 7.52 -4.15
C SER A 83 -3.18 6.71 -5.44
N HIS A 84 -4.12 6.94 -6.35
CA HIS A 84 -4.21 6.19 -7.59
C HIS A 84 -3.03 6.51 -8.53
N THR A 85 -2.55 5.47 -9.21
CA THR A 85 -1.39 5.59 -10.12
C THR A 85 -1.68 6.46 -11.34
N ASP A 86 -2.94 6.60 -11.73
CA ASP A 86 -3.41 7.43 -12.84
C ASP A 86 -4.02 8.77 -12.41
N TYR A 87 -3.82 9.17 -11.14
CA TYR A 87 -4.30 10.46 -10.66
C TYR A 87 -3.69 11.62 -11.44
N ASP A 88 -4.54 12.49 -12.00
CA ASP A 88 -4.14 13.57 -12.89
C ASP A 88 -3.79 14.88 -12.16
N GLY A 89 -4.18 15.01 -10.88
CA GLY A 89 -3.91 16.18 -10.04
C GLY A 89 -2.47 16.34 -9.55
N LEU A 90 -1.54 15.45 -9.96
CA LEU A 90 -0.13 15.52 -9.58
C LEU A 90 0.62 16.66 -10.28
N THR A 91 1.55 17.30 -9.56
CA THR A 91 2.55 18.17 -10.17
C THR A 91 3.48 17.38 -11.12
N PRO A 92 4.17 18.05 -12.05
CA PRO A 92 5.17 17.37 -12.91
C PRO A 92 6.25 16.64 -12.10
N GLU A 93 6.70 17.19 -10.98
CA GLU A 93 7.71 16.59 -10.10
C GLU A 93 7.18 15.31 -9.43
N GLN A 94 6.01 15.38 -8.80
CA GLN A 94 5.35 14.21 -8.17
C GLN A 94 5.13 13.09 -9.17
N ARG A 95 4.69 13.42 -10.38
CA ARG A 95 4.52 12.46 -11.46
C ARG A 95 5.85 11.80 -11.87
N ALA A 96 6.93 12.58 -11.95
CA ALA A 96 8.27 12.07 -12.25
C ALA A 96 8.78 11.14 -11.13
N ASN A 97 8.57 11.50 -9.87
CA ASN A 97 8.96 10.69 -8.71
C ASN A 97 8.22 9.33 -8.70
N ARG A 98 6.91 9.33 -8.92
CA ARG A 98 6.12 8.09 -9.05
C ARG A 98 6.56 7.25 -10.25
N ALA A 99 6.86 7.87 -11.37
CA ALA A 99 7.36 7.16 -12.55
C ALA A 99 8.72 6.50 -12.27
N LEU A 100 9.63 7.19 -11.59
CA LEU A 100 10.93 6.65 -11.20
C LEU A 100 10.79 5.41 -10.32
N LEU A 101 9.94 5.48 -9.29
CA LEU A 101 9.66 4.33 -8.41
C LEU A 101 9.06 3.17 -9.20
N ARG A 102 7.98 3.42 -9.95
CA ARG A 102 7.30 2.41 -10.74
C ARG A 102 8.25 1.72 -11.73
N ASP A 103 9.02 2.50 -12.48
CA ASP A 103 9.90 1.96 -13.52
C ASP A 103 11.07 1.17 -12.91
N ALA A 104 11.55 1.55 -11.71
CA ALA A 104 12.51 0.75 -10.96
C ALA A 104 11.90 -0.60 -10.55
N MET A 105 10.72 -0.60 -9.97
CA MET A 105 10.05 -1.82 -9.51
C MET A 105 9.69 -2.76 -10.68
N LEU A 106 9.20 -2.23 -11.79
CA LEU A 106 8.90 -3.02 -12.99
C LEU A 106 10.16 -3.71 -13.55
N ARG A 107 11.30 -3.01 -13.61
CA ARG A 107 12.58 -3.60 -14.06
C ARG A 107 13.07 -4.73 -13.15
N HIS A 108 12.66 -4.75 -11.91
CA HIS A 108 13.02 -5.78 -10.94
C HIS A 108 11.94 -6.86 -10.75
N GLY A 109 11.01 -6.99 -11.71
CA GLY A 109 10.04 -8.08 -11.73
C GLY A 109 8.84 -7.89 -10.82
N PHE A 110 8.57 -6.67 -10.39
CA PHE A 110 7.35 -6.35 -9.65
C PHE A 110 6.25 -5.79 -10.58
N ARG A 111 5.02 -5.80 -10.12
CA ARG A 111 3.88 -5.10 -10.71
C ARG A 111 3.21 -4.24 -9.66
N GLY A 112 2.75 -3.05 -10.04
CA GLY A 112 1.93 -2.18 -9.19
C GLY A 112 0.44 -2.51 -9.27
N ILE A 113 -0.35 -1.82 -8.45
CA ILE A 113 -1.83 -1.81 -8.54
C ILE A 113 -2.31 -0.39 -8.84
N LYS A 114 -3.57 -0.27 -9.28
CA LYS A 114 -4.10 1.02 -9.73
C LYS A 114 -4.38 1.97 -8.57
N THR A 115 -4.83 1.47 -7.44
CA THR A 115 -5.34 2.26 -6.31
C THR A 115 -4.26 2.83 -5.39
N GLU A 116 -3.01 2.33 -5.49
CA GLU A 116 -1.93 2.64 -4.53
C GLU A 116 -0.59 2.78 -5.25
N TRP A 117 0.01 3.98 -5.23
CA TRP A 117 1.27 4.26 -5.92
C TRP A 117 2.48 3.59 -5.28
N TRP A 118 2.39 3.21 -4.01
CA TRP A 118 3.47 2.59 -3.20
C TRP A 118 3.50 1.07 -3.27
N HIS A 119 2.42 0.41 -3.73
CA HIS A 119 2.17 -1.03 -3.61
C HIS A 119 2.68 -1.81 -4.82
N PHE A 120 3.59 -2.76 -4.56
CA PHE A 120 4.20 -3.58 -5.60
C PHE A 120 4.26 -5.05 -5.17
N THR A 121 3.84 -5.93 -6.08
CA THR A 121 3.86 -7.39 -5.88
C THR A 121 4.77 -8.03 -6.92
N LEU A 122 5.55 -9.05 -6.54
CA LEU A 122 6.32 -9.86 -7.48
C LEU A 122 5.42 -10.44 -8.58
N GLN A 123 5.87 -10.39 -9.83
CA GLN A 123 5.13 -10.98 -10.96
C GLN A 123 5.12 -12.50 -10.88
N GLU A 124 6.23 -13.09 -10.44
CA GLU A 124 6.39 -14.53 -10.19
C GLU A 124 6.45 -14.76 -8.68
N GLU A 125 5.28 -14.91 -8.07
CA GLU A 125 5.18 -15.13 -6.62
C GLU A 125 5.60 -16.57 -6.30
N PRO A 126 6.56 -16.80 -5.36
CA PRO A 126 6.95 -18.17 -4.95
C PRO A 126 5.82 -18.97 -4.29
N PHE A 127 4.89 -18.27 -3.62
CA PHE A 127 3.80 -18.87 -2.86
C PHE A 127 2.47 -18.18 -3.16
N PRO A 128 1.94 -18.24 -4.40
CA PRO A 128 0.81 -17.41 -4.84
C PRO A 128 -0.51 -17.73 -4.10
N ASP A 129 -0.63 -18.94 -3.54
CA ASP A 129 -1.85 -19.43 -2.88
C ASP A 129 -1.68 -19.61 -1.36
N THR A 130 -0.51 -19.23 -0.80
CA THR A 130 -0.22 -19.41 0.63
C THR A 130 -0.25 -18.08 1.36
N TYR A 131 -1.14 -17.95 2.33
CA TYR A 131 -1.24 -16.80 3.21
C TYR A 131 -0.64 -17.18 4.57
N PHE A 132 0.56 -16.68 4.80
CA PHE A 132 1.31 -16.97 6.01
C PHE A 132 0.76 -16.21 7.22
N ASP A 133 0.94 -16.80 8.40
CA ASP A 133 0.50 -16.21 9.67
C ASP A 133 1.54 -16.38 10.80
N PHE A 134 2.82 -16.44 10.45
CA PHE A 134 3.86 -16.42 11.46
C PHE A 134 4.08 -15.01 12.00
N PRO A 135 4.36 -14.84 13.30
CA PRO A 135 4.53 -13.52 13.89
C PRO A 135 5.78 -12.82 13.39
N VAL A 136 5.69 -11.50 13.18
CA VAL A 136 6.85 -10.65 12.95
C VAL A 136 7.61 -10.49 14.26
N ARG A 137 8.90 -10.88 14.28
CA ARG A 137 9.78 -10.77 15.44
C ARG A 137 11.09 -10.14 15.03
N ALA A 138 11.73 -9.43 15.96
CA ALA A 138 13.11 -9.01 15.77
C ALA A 138 14.00 -10.28 15.59
N PRO A 139 15.01 -10.23 14.74
CA PRO A 139 16.01 -11.31 14.69
C PRO A 139 16.71 -11.42 16.04
N ASP A 140 17.00 -12.68 16.45
CA ASP A 140 17.75 -13.00 17.66
C ASP A 140 19.19 -12.50 17.54
#